data_9f8caf0a5c09607eb3d8f7fbe276310c
#
_entry.id   9f8caf0a5c09607eb3d8f7fbe276310c
#
_cell.length_a   1.000
_cell.length_b   1.000
_cell.length_c   1.000
_cell.angle_alpha   90.00
_cell.angle_beta   90.00
_cell.angle_gamma   90.00
#
_symmetry.space_group_name_H-M   'P 1'
#
loop_
_entity.id
_entity.type
_entity.pdbx_description
1 polymer ?
#
loop_
_entity_poly.entity_id
_entity_poly.type
_entity_poly.pdbx_seq_one_letter_code
_entity_poly.pdbx_strand_id
1 'polypeptide(L)'
;MIASMRDNDVLQMNAYCDGELDPASAIEFERRLAADESLKAQHNRLLALRRNVRSLPQYDVPAGLQARIQSALDADRPGQADRSSQANRPVQVGCPRQRGWSFQALAAAAIFGAVISSSAMLTTERYDRHEDVARKVVAGHIRGLLAPQPFDVASSDRHTVKPWFTSHLPESPQVPDLAAQGFVLVGGRVDVVGHDPVATIVYKRAKHTISLTTLPAGQSVSDQTIAGYNVRSWSDAEFSYIAVSDIPAEDLASFERAFSEGSTAPEIK
;
A
#
# COMPACT_ATOMS: atom_id res chain seq x y z
N MET A 1 -28.29 -15.36 16.37
CA MET A 1 -28.32 -15.37 14.91
C MET A 1 -27.94 -13.96 14.47
N ILE A 2 -26.65 -13.70 14.22
CA ILE A 2 -26.17 -12.35 13.81
C ILE A 2 -26.36 -12.30 12.31
N ALA A 3 -27.32 -11.49 11.86
CA ALA A 3 -27.52 -11.22 10.45
C ALA A 3 -26.22 -10.58 9.90
N SER A 4 -25.60 -11.23 8.94
CA SER A 4 -24.45 -10.70 8.22
C SER A 4 -24.88 -9.41 7.52
N MET A 5 -24.37 -8.29 8.01
CA MET A 5 -24.54 -6.99 7.35
C MET A 5 -23.86 -7.05 5.98
N ARG A 6 -24.48 -6.49 4.95
CA ARG A 6 -23.86 -6.42 3.63
C ARG A 6 -22.65 -5.49 3.72
N ASP A 7 -21.56 -5.85 3.09
CA ASP A 7 -20.31 -5.06 3.11
C ASP A 7 -20.54 -3.59 2.71
N ASN A 8 -21.49 -3.35 1.82
CA ASN A 8 -21.89 -2.00 1.41
C ASN A 8 -22.51 -1.17 2.55
N ASP A 9 -23.23 -1.79 3.50
CA ASP A 9 -23.82 -1.07 4.63
C ASP A 9 -22.75 -0.64 5.63
N VAL A 10 -21.68 -1.43 5.78
CA VAL A 10 -20.51 -1.08 6.62
C VAL A 10 -19.75 0.10 6.02
N LEU A 11 -19.51 0.08 4.71
CA LEU A 11 -18.83 1.17 4.02
C LEU A 11 -19.60 2.48 4.11
N GLN A 12 -20.92 2.44 3.84
CA GLN A 12 -21.77 3.63 3.94
C GLN A 12 -21.84 4.18 5.38
N MET A 13 -21.90 3.31 6.39
CA MET A 13 -21.91 3.74 7.79
C MET A 13 -20.59 4.42 8.17
N ASN A 14 -19.45 3.90 7.74
CA ASN A 14 -18.16 4.52 8.00
C ASN A 14 -18.04 5.88 7.30
N ALA A 15 -18.38 5.96 6.02
CA ALA A 15 -18.37 7.20 5.25
C ALA A 15 -19.31 8.26 5.86
N TYR A 16 -20.50 7.85 6.35
CA TYR A 16 -21.41 8.74 7.08
C TYR A 16 -20.80 9.27 8.37
N CYS A 17 -20.20 8.41 9.18
CA CYS A 17 -19.54 8.81 10.43
C CYS A 17 -18.34 9.74 10.22
N ASP A 18 -17.65 9.63 9.07
CA ASP A 18 -16.49 10.45 8.74
C ASP A 18 -16.85 11.73 7.97
N GLY A 19 -18.14 11.89 7.59
CA GLY A 19 -18.62 13.06 6.87
C GLY A 19 -18.24 13.07 5.38
N GLU A 20 -17.96 11.89 4.82
CA GLU A 20 -17.53 11.70 3.42
C GLU A 20 -18.68 11.43 2.46
N LEU A 21 -19.93 11.23 2.97
CA LEU A 21 -21.09 11.08 2.11
C LEU A 21 -21.53 12.42 1.53
N ASP A 22 -21.92 12.40 0.26
CA ASP A 22 -22.64 13.52 -0.33
C ASP A 22 -24.01 13.75 0.36
N PRO A 23 -24.55 14.98 0.31
CA PRO A 23 -25.77 15.32 1.05
C PRO A 23 -26.99 14.43 0.74
N ALA A 24 -27.15 13.97 -0.50
CA ALA A 24 -28.28 13.13 -0.89
C ALA A 24 -28.13 11.72 -0.29
N SER A 25 -26.95 11.13 -0.37
CA SER A 25 -26.61 9.83 0.22
C SER A 25 -26.68 9.86 1.75
N ALA A 26 -26.31 10.98 2.39
CA ALA A 26 -26.42 11.14 3.84
C ALA A 26 -27.87 11.11 4.31
N ILE A 27 -28.78 11.85 3.65
CA ILE A 27 -30.22 11.86 3.96
C ILE A 27 -30.84 10.46 3.77
N GLU A 28 -30.46 9.76 2.69
CA GLU A 28 -30.95 8.39 2.46
C GLU A 28 -30.45 7.43 3.55
N PHE A 29 -29.20 7.55 3.98
CA PHE A 29 -28.64 6.75 5.05
C PHE A 29 -29.33 7.04 6.40
N GLU A 30 -29.61 8.30 6.74
CA GLU A 30 -30.36 8.70 7.93
C GLU A 30 -31.78 8.10 7.96
N ARG A 31 -32.46 8.09 6.81
CA ARG A 31 -33.75 7.46 6.69
C ARG A 31 -33.70 5.96 6.94
N ARG A 32 -32.70 5.28 6.42
CA ARG A 32 -32.44 3.85 6.68
C ARG A 32 -32.08 3.60 8.14
N LEU A 33 -31.25 4.46 8.74
CA LEU A 33 -30.87 4.39 10.14
C LEU A 33 -32.09 4.53 11.09
N ALA A 34 -33.09 5.34 10.71
CA ALA A 34 -34.33 5.48 11.46
C ALA A 34 -35.25 4.26 11.35
N ALA A 35 -35.18 3.52 10.23
CA ALA A 35 -36.04 2.36 9.96
C ALA A 35 -35.44 1.02 10.42
N ASP A 36 -34.13 0.91 10.57
CA ASP A 36 -33.44 -0.33 10.92
C ASP A 36 -32.73 -0.24 12.28
N GLU A 37 -33.33 -0.88 13.28
CA GLU A 37 -32.83 -0.88 14.67
C GLU A 37 -31.44 -1.61 14.78
N SER A 38 -31.16 -2.58 13.91
CA SER A 38 -29.87 -3.27 13.91
C SER A 38 -28.74 -2.37 13.38
N LEU A 39 -29.01 -1.63 12.31
CA LEU A 39 -28.10 -0.64 11.76
C LEU A 39 -27.83 0.49 12.77
N LYS A 40 -28.87 0.95 13.45
CA LYS A 40 -28.79 1.96 14.51
C LYS A 40 -27.97 1.49 15.71
N ALA A 41 -28.13 0.24 16.14
CA ALA A 41 -27.33 -0.33 17.21
C ALA A 41 -25.82 -0.38 16.86
N GLN A 42 -25.50 -0.71 15.62
CA GLN A 42 -24.11 -0.73 15.14
C GLN A 42 -23.51 0.67 15.02
N HIS A 43 -24.26 1.62 14.49
CA HIS A 43 -23.88 3.04 14.45
C HIS A 43 -23.57 3.57 15.86
N ASN A 44 -24.43 3.28 16.84
CA ASN A 44 -24.23 3.69 18.24
C ASN A 44 -22.96 3.05 18.84
N ARG A 45 -22.65 1.79 18.51
CA ARG A 45 -21.41 1.12 18.92
C ARG A 45 -20.18 1.83 18.34
N LEU A 46 -20.21 2.19 17.06
CA LEU A 46 -19.11 2.89 16.39
C LEU A 46 -18.89 4.27 17.03
N LEU A 47 -19.96 5.03 17.31
CA LEU A 47 -19.86 6.31 18.00
C LEU A 47 -19.34 6.18 19.44
N ALA A 48 -19.71 5.11 20.15
CA ALA A 48 -19.20 4.84 21.48
C ALA A 48 -17.69 4.51 21.43
N LEU A 49 -17.26 3.68 20.49
CA LEU A 49 -15.84 3.37 20.28
C LEU A 49 -15.05 4.65 19.97
N ARG A 50 -15.55 5.48 19.05
CA ARG A 50 -14.92 6.77 18.69
C ARG A 50 -14.78 7.72 19.89
N ARG A 51 -15.78 7.78 20.77
CA ARG A 51 -15.71 8.55 22.02
C ARG A 51 -14.65 7.99 22.96
N ASN A 52 -14.61 6.68 23.14
CA ASN A 52 -13.63 6.03 24.00
C ASN A 52 -12.20 6.25 23.51
N VAL A 53 -11.94 6.14 22.20
CA VAL A 53 -10.64 6.42 21.61
C VAL A 53 -10.24 7.89 21.82
N ARG A 54 -11.17 8.83 21.65
CA ARG A 54 -10.91 10.27 21.89
C ARG A 54 -10.66 10.61 23.35
N SER A 55 -11.15 9.81 24.29
CA SER A 55 -10.94 10.01 25.73
C SER A 55 -9.60 9.44 26.24
N LEU A 56 -8.86 8.72 25.39
CA LEU A 56 -7.52 8.24 25.77
C LEU A 56 -6.58 9.44 25.99
N PRO A 57 -5.60 9.32 26.90
CA PRO A 57 -4.58 10.34 27.09
C PRO A 57 -3.87 10.61 25.77
N GLN A 58 -3.88 11.85 25.35
CA GLN A 58 -3.15 12.27 24.15
C GLN A 58 -1.72 12.64 24.54
N TYR A 59 -0.76 12.34 23.67
CA TYR A 59 0.61 12.77 23.85
C TYR A 59 0.71 14.29 23.66
N ASP A 60 1.47 14.95 24.50
CA ASP A 60 1.75 16.37 24.35
C ASP A 60 2.48 16.65 23.04
N VAL A 61 1.99 17.65 22.33
CA VAL A 61 2.62 18.07 21.07
C VAL A 61 3.96 18.75 21.41
N PRO A 62 5.07 18.35 20.78
CA PRO A 62 6.37 18.99 21.02
C PRO A 62 6.30 20.51 20.83
N ALA A 63 6.88 21.26 21.77
CA ALA A 63 6.93 22.71 21.66
C ALA A 63 7.59 23.14 20.35
N GLY A 64 6.93 24.04 19.62
CA GLY A 64 7.40 24.54 18.32
C GLY A 64 6.99 23.74 17.08
N LEU A 65 6.33 22.57 17.20
CA LEU A 65 5.85 21.83 16.03
C LEU A 65 4.85 22.67 15.20
N GLN A 66 3.93 23.36 15.87
CA GLN A 66 2.95 24.22 15.21
C GLN A 66 3.63 25.36 14.44
N ALA A 67 4.64 26.01 15.02
CA ALA A 67 5.40 27.07 14.36
C ALA A 67 6.17 26.54 13.13
N ARG A 68 6.74 25.34 13.22
CA ARG A 68 7.43 24.68 12.09
C ARG A 68 6.49 24.35 10.94
N ILE A 69 5.31 23.83 11.25
CA ILE A 69 4.28 23.54 10.23
C ILE A 69 3.82 24.84 9.57
N GLN A 70 3.55 25.89 10.38
CA GLN A 70 3.14 27.18 9.85
C GLN A 70 4.21 27.78 8.91
N SER A 71 5.49 27.76 9.34
CA SER A 71 6.60 28.21 8.49
C SER A 71 6.75 27.42 7.21
N ALA A 72 6.52 26.12 7.24
CA ALA A 72 6.55 25.28 6.04
C ALA A 72 5.40 25.62 5.07
N LEU A 73 4.19 25.82 5.60
CA LEU A 73 3.02 26.23 4.79
C LEU A 73 3.18 27.64 4.21
N ASP A 74 3.80 28.55 4.94
CA ASP A 74 4.05 29.92 4.47
C ASP A 74 5.18 29.96 3.42
N ALA A 75 6.16 29.05 3.52
CA ALA A 75 7.23 28.90 2.53
C ALA A 75 6.71 28.33 1.19
N ASP A 76 5.66 27.52 1.24
CA ASP A 76 5.05 26.88 0.05
C ASP A 76 3.93 27.72 -0.59
N ARG A 77 3.67 28.94 -0.06
CA ARG A 77 2.75 29.92 -0.67
C ARG A 77 3.45 30.73 -1.75
N PRO A 78 3.25 30.44 -3.05
CA PRO A 78 3.83 31.30 -4.09
C PRO A 78 3.11 32.64 -4.11
N GLY A 79 3.78 33.71 -3.69
CA GLY A 79 3.42 35.06 -4.08
C GLY A 79 2.73 35.96 -3.07
N GLN A 80 3.15 36.01 -1.80
CA GLN A 80 2.72 37.07 -0.87
C GLN A 80 3.87 37.91 -0.28
N ALA A 81 5.06 37.80 -0.84
CA ALA A 81 6.11 38.79 -0.60
C ALA A 81 5.85 40.02 -1.48
N ASP A 82 5.73 41.19 -0.89
CA ASP A 82 5.60 42.55 -1.46
C ASP A 82 4.18 43.11 -1.63
N ARG A 83 3.44 43.30 -0.56
CA ARG A 83 2.35 44.28 -0.51
C ARG A 83 2.42 45.30 0.61
N SER A 84 3.51 45.39 1.36
CA SER A 84 3.57 46.35 2.50
C SER A 84 4.57 47.49 2.37
N SER A 85 5.12 47.78 1.21
CA SER A 85 6.11 48.86 1.09
C SER A 85 5.98 49.75 -0.16
N GLN A 86 4.75 50.11 -0.61
CA GLN A 86 4.58 51.15 -1.59
C GLN A 86 3.29 51.97 -1.39
N ALA A 87 3.21 52.62 -0.24
CA ALA A 87 2.36 53.78 -0.09
C ALA A 87 3.19 55.04 -0.47
N ASN A 88 2.78 55.72 -1.49
CA ASN A 88 3.18 57.08 -1.87
C ASN A 88 4.21 57.25 -3.00
N ARG A 89 3.79 57.00 -4.25
CA ARG A 89 4.29 57.75 -5.42
C ARG A 89 3.13 57.99 -6.42
N PRO A 90 2.87 59.22 -6.93
CA PRO A 90 1.87 59.42 -7.96
C PRO A 90 2.43 58.90 -9.29
N VAL A 91 1.83 57.81 -9.78
CA VAL A 91 2.18 57.21 -11.05
C VAL A 91 1.33 57.83 -12.15
N GLN A 92 1.99 58.46 -13.10
CA GLN A 92 1.41 58.87 -14.38
C GLN A 92 0.79 57.65 -15.09
N VAL A 93 -0.48 57.81 -15.47
CA VAL A 93 -1.23 56.82 -16.20
C VAL A 93 -0.76 56.78 -17.64
N GLY A 94 0.21 55.92 -17.91
CA GLY A 94 0.47 55.46 -19.27
C GLY A 94 -0.29 54.13 -19.44
N CYS A 95 -1.31 54.11 -20.30
CA CYS A 95 -2.01 52.89 -20.68
C CYS A 95 -1.04 51.87 -21.28
N PRO A 96 -0.75 50.75 -20.65
CA PRO A 96 -0.06 49.66 -21.32
C PRO A 96 -1.06 48.99 -22.27
N ARG A 97 -0.71 49.04 -23.56
CA ARG A 97 -1.35 48.32 -24.64
C ARG A 97 -1.59 46.87 -24.19
N GLN A 98 -2.83 46.50 -23.97
CA GLN A 98 -3.23 45.12 -23.68
C GLN A 98 -2.76 44.23 -24.83
N ARG A 99 -1.66 43.52 -24.58
CA ARG A 99 -1.21 42.42 -25.43
C ARG A 99 -2.22 41.29 -25.19
N GLY A 100 -3.21 41.22 -26.08
CA GLY A 100 -4.23 40.16 -26.04
C GLY A 100 -3.53 38.82 -26.03
N TRP A 101 -3.61 38.13 -24.90
CA TRP A 101 -3.28 36.71 -24.84
C TRP A 101 -4.32 36.01 -25.69
N SER A 102 -3.86 35.39 -26.76
CA SER A 102 -4.74 34.63 -27.62
C SER A 102 -5.37 33.51 -26.80
N PHE A 103 -6.66 33.29 -26.94
CA PHE A 103 -7.38 32.18 -26.31
C PHE A 103 -6.69 30.81 -26.52
N GLN A 104 -5.90 30.68 -27.57
CA GLN A 104 -5.05 29.56 -27.88
C GLN A 104 -3.92 29.34 -26.85
N ALA A 105 -3.31 30.39 -26.30
CA ALA A 105 -2.28 30.29 -25.27
C ALA A 105 -2.86 29.86 -23.89
N LEU A 106 -4.06 30.36 -23.58
CA LEU A 106 -4.79 29.92 -22.37
C LEU A 106 -5.25 28.46 -22.47
N ALA A 107 -5.73 28.03 -23.62
CA ALA A 107 -6.11 26.62 -23.86
C ALA A 107 -4.90 25.67 -23.79
N ALA A 108 -3.75 26.09 -24.36
CA ALA A 108 -2.52 25.29 -24.28
C ALA A 108 -2.02 25.17 -22.84
N ALA A 109 -2.05 26.25 -22.05
CA ALA A 109 -1.66 26.21 -20.62
C ALA A 109 -2.61 25.32 -19.78
N ALA A 110 -3.91 25.33 -20.07
CA ALA A 110 -4.88 24.48 -19.39
C ALA A 110 -4.67 22.99 -19.70
N ILE A 111 -4.38 22.65 -20.97
CA ILE A 111 -4.09 21.26 -21.38
C ILE A 111 -2.77 20.78 -20.75
N PHE A 112 -1.72 21.61 -20.77
CA PHE A 112 -0.45 21.29 -20.14
C PHE A 112 -0.59 21.09 -18.62
N GLY A 113 -1.34 21.94 -17.94
CA GLY A 113 -1.65 21.82 -16.52
C GLY A 113 -2.43 20.54 -16.20
N ALA A 114 -3.42 20.18 -17.00
CA ALA A 114 -4.20 18.97 -16.85
C ALA A 114 -3.36 17.69 -17.05
N VAL A 115 -2.47 17.68 -18.04
CA VAL A 115 -1.56 16.54 -18.30
C VAL A 115 -0.54 16.35 -17.16
N ILE A 116 0.04 17.45 -16.65
CA ILE A 116 0.99 17.39 -15.53
C ILE A 116 0.28 16.93 -14.25
N SER A 117 -0.91 17.47 -13.95
CA SER A 117 -1.68 17.07 -12.78
C SER A 117 -2.13 15.61 -12.84
N SER A 118 -2.57 15.13 -14.01
CA SER A 118 -2.96 13.74 -14.20
C SER A 118 -1.78 12.78 -14.05
N SER A 119 -0.62 13.13 -14.59
CA SER A 119 0.59 12.30 -14.45
C SER A 119 1.10 12.27 -13.00
N ALA A 120 1.06 13.39 -12.27
CA ALA A 120 1.43 13.41 -10.85
C ALA A 120 0.48 12.57 -10.00
N MET A 121 -0.83 12.62 -10.26
CA MET A 121 -1.82 11.83 -9.54
C MET A 121 -1.63 10.33 -9.78
N LEU A 122 -1.39 9.91 -11.02
CA LEU A 122 -1.15 8.50 -11.36
C LEU A 122 0.15 7.95 -10.75
N THR A 123 1.17 8.77 -10.56
CA THR A 123 2.43 8.36 -9.93
C THR A 123 2.28 8.20 -8.41
N THR A 124 1.55 9.09 -7.74
CA THR A 124 1.28 8.96 -6.29
C THR A 124 0.42 7.74 -5.98
N GLU A 125 -0.64 7.48 -6.73
CA GLU A 125 -1.48 6.28 -6.51
C GLU A 125 -0.71 4.96 -6.71
N ARG A 126 0.23 4.94 -7.67
CA ARG A 126 1.10 3.77 -7.87
C ARG A 126 2.07 3.59 -6.70
N TYR A 127 2.69 4.66 -6.24
CA TYR A 127 3.65 4.63 -5.13
C TYR A 127 2.97 4.15 -3.84
N ASP A 128 1.82 4.69 -3.49
CA ASP A 128 1.06 4.29 -2.30
C ASP A 128 0.63 2.82 -2.35
N ARG A 129 0.24 2.34 -3.53
CA ARG A 129 -0.13 0.93 -3.75
C ARG A 129 1.06 -0.02 -3.55
N HIS A 130 2.24 0.33 -4.06
CA HIS A 130 3.45 -0.50 -3.92
C HIS A 130 3.93 -0.58 -2.47
N GLU A 131 3.90 0.53 -1.73
CA GLU A 131 4.20 0.52 -0.29
C GLU A 131 3.20 -0.32 0.51
N ASP A 132 1.92 -0.26 0.16
CA ASP A 132 0.87 -1.02 0.83
C ASP A 132 1.05 -2.54 0.61
N VAL A 133 1.42 -2.96 -0.60
CA VAL A 133 1.75 -4.36 -0.91
C VAL A 133 2.96 -4.83 -0.10
N ALA A 134 4.05 -4.06 -0.06
CA ALA A 134 5.24 -4.42 0.71
C ALA A 134 4.92 -4.60 2.21
N ARG A 135 4.17 -3.68 2.80
CA ARG A 135 3.73 -3.78 4.20
C ARG A 135 2.87 -5.02 4.47
N LYS A 136 1.96 -5.37 3.56
CA LYS A 136 1.12 -6.58 3.68
C LYS A 136 1.95 -7.86 3.61
N VAL A 137 2.92 -7.93 2.71
CA VAL A 137 3.81 -9.09 2.58
C VAL A 137 4.70 -9.25 3.82
N VAL A 138 5.26 -8.15 4.35
CA VAL A 138 6.03 -8.18 5.61
C VAL A 138 5.13 -8.62 6.79
N ALA A 139 3.90 -8.12 6.87
CA ALA A 139 2.95 -8.56 7.89
C ALA A 139 2.63 -10.07 7.77
N GLY A 140 2.52 -10.60 6.54
CA GLY A 140 2.40 -12.03 6.26
C GLY A 140 3.61 -12.84 6.74
N HIS A 141 4.82 -12.34 6.50
CA HIS A 141 6.06 -12.94 7.02
C HIS A 141 6.08 -13.01 8.54
N ILE A 142 5.82 -11.89 9.22
CA ILE A 142 5.78 -11.81 10.70
C ILE A 142 4.72 -12.77 11.25
N ARG A 143 3.52 -12.80 10.66
CA ARG A 143 2.46 -13.72 11.06
C ARG A 143 2.91 -15.17 10.93
N GLY A 144 3.60 -15.53 9.83
CA GLY A 144 4.16 -16.87 9.62
C GLY A 144 5.22 -17.24 10.67
N LEU A 145 6.06 -16.29 11.10
CA LEU A 145 7.04 -16.53 12.16
C LEU A 145 6.40 -16.77 13.54
N LEU A 146 5.26 -16.13 13.79
CA LEU A 146 4.55 -16.22 15.08
C LEU A 146 3.53 -17.37 15.12
N ALA A 147 3.19 -17.97 13.98
CA ALA A 147 2.20 -19.02 13.89
C ALA A 147 2.72 -20.33 14.51
N PRO A 148 1.88 -21.06 15.25
CA PRO A 148 2.23 -22.40 15.75
C PRO A 148 2.53 -23.39 14.61
N GLN A 149 1.90 -23.18 13.45
CA GLN A 149 2.15 -23.91 12.20
C GLN A 149 2.45 -22.88 11.11
N PRO A 150 3.73 -22.60 10.82
CA PRO A 150 4.14 -21.57 9.87
C PRO A 150 3.94 -21.96 8.40
N PHE A 151 3.55 -23.20 8.12
CA PHE A 151 3.35 -23.75 6.77
C PHE A 151 2.01 -24.50 6.70
N ASP A 152 1.34 -24.42 5.56
CA ASP A 152 0.19 -25.26 5.23
C ASP A 152 0.67 -26.62 4.69
N VAL A 153 1.80 -26.60 3.96
CA VAL A 153 2.53 -27.81 3.55
C VAL A 153 3.98 -27.72 4.05
N ALA A 154 4.36 -28.61 4.93
CA ALA A 154 5.72 -28.73 5.46
C ALA A 154 6.46 -29.81 4.65
N SER A 155 7.39 -29.41 3.78
CA SER A 155 8.20 -30.32 2.98
C SER A 155 9.45 -29.61 2.46
N SER A 156 10.56 -30.31 2.45
CA SER A 156 11.80 -29.91 1.77
C SER A 156 11.85 -30.37 0.31
N ASP A 157 10.83 -31.12 -0.12
CA ASP A 157 10.76 -31.65 -1.49
C ASP A 157 9.86 -30.77 -2.36
N ARG A 158 10.43 -30.18 -3.41
CA ARG A 158 9.72 -29.40 -4.42
C ARG A 158 8.58 -30.17 -5.09
N HIS A 159 8.73 -31.50 -5.24
CA HIS A 159 7.72 -32.36 -5.84
C HIS A 159 6.50 -32.57 -4.95
N THR A 160 6.57 -32.16 -3.71
CA THR A 160 5.43 -32.08 -2.78
C THR A 160 4.84 -30.68 -2.74
N VAL A 161 5.69 -29.64 -2.63
CA VAL A 161 5.24 -28.27 -2.42
C VAL A 161 4.59 -27.67 -3.68
N LYS A 162 5.19 -27.86 -4.88
CA LYS A 162 4.65 -27.32 -6.12
C LYS A 162 3.27 -27.90 -6.48
N PRO A 163 3.03 -29.22 -6.47
CA PRO A 163 1.69 -29.78 -6.70
C PRO A 163 0.66 -29.35 -5.67
N TRP A 164 1.08 -29.16 -4.44
CA TRP A 164 0.20 -28.65 -3.40
C TRP A 164 -0.32 -27.25 -3.74
N PHE A 165 0.53 -26.31 -4.18
CA PHE A 165 0.09 -25.00 -4.67
C PHE A 165 -0.85 -25.12 -5.88
N THR A 166 -0.54 -26.00 -6.83
CA THR A 166 -1.38 -26.22 -8.01
C THR A 166 -2.80 -26.66 -7.65
N SER A 167 -2.98 -27.37 -6.52
CA SER A 167 -4.31 -27.79 -6.07
C SER A 167 -5.07 -26.72 -5.27
N HIS A 168 -4.41 -25.65 -4.82
CA HIS A 168 -4.99 -24.63 -3.95
C HIS A 168 -5.08 -23.24 -4.59
N LEU A 169 -4.29 -22.98 -5.63
CA LEU A 169 -4.22 -21.70 -6.32
C LEU A 169 -4.42 -21.86 -7.82
N PRO A 170 -4.98 -20.85 -8.50
CA PRO A 170 -5.14 -20.86 -9.96
C PRO A 170 -3.80 -20.96 -10.68
N GLU A 171 -2.77 -20.35 -10.13
CA GLU A 171 -1.41 -20.30 -10.67
C GLU A 171 -0.41 -20.76 -9.62
N SER A 172 0.54 -21.61 -10.00
CA SER A 172 1.54 -22.18 -9.11
C SER A 172 2.94 -21.76 -9.53
N PRO A 173 3.68 -21.08 -8.63
CA PRO A 173 5.04 -20.66 -8.94
C PRO A 173 6.01 -21.84 -9.05
N GLN A 174 7.17 -21.59 -9.64
CA GLN A 174 8.28 -22.52 -9.58
C GLN A 174 8.81 -22.63 -8.13
N VAL A 175 9.24 -23.82 -7.75
CA VAL A 175 9.80 -24.11 -6.40
C VAL A 175 11.16 -24.78 -6.63
N PRO A 176 12.23 -24.03 -6.92
CA PRO A 176 13.54 -24.61 -7.14
C PRO A 176 14.16 -25.16 -5.84
N ASP A 177 14.93 -26.23 -5.97
CA ASP A 177 15.80 -26.70 -4.88
C ASP A 177 17.07 -25.86 -4.86
N LEU A 178 17.25 -25.12 -3.77
CA LEU A 178 18.38 -24.20 -3.56
C LEU A 178 19.27 -24.66 -2.37
N ALA A 179 19.17 -25.90 -1.95
CA ALA A 179 19.93 -26.42 -0.81
C ALA A 179 21.46 -26.34 -1.05
N ALA A 180 21.90 -26.57 -2.28
CA ALA A 180 23.32 -26.46 -2.67
C ALA A 180 23.87 -25.02 -2.53
N GLN A 181 23.01 -23.99 -2.66
CA GLN A 181 23.33 -22.58 -2.47
C GLN A 181 23.12 -22.10 -1.01
N GLY A 182 22.74 -23.03 -0.11
CA GLY A 182 22.54 -22.76 1.31
C GLY A 182 21.15 -22.21 1.66
N PHE A 183 20.18 -22.33 0.75
CA PHE A 183 18.79 -21.97 0.97
C PHE A 183 17.90 -23.23 0.96
N VAL A 184 17.57 -23.72 2.14
CA VAL A 184 16.82 -24.98 2.29
C VAL A 184 15.33 -24.71 2.22
N LEU A 185 14.62 -25.35 1.30
CA LEU A 185 13.15 -25.33 1.25
C LEU A 185 12.60 -25.99 2.53
N VAL A 186 11.62 -25.37 3.16
CA VAL A 186 10.95 -25.90 4.37
C VAL A 186 9.45 -26.06 4.23
N GLY A 187 8.86 -25.45 3.22
CA GLY A 187 7.44 -25.61 2.95
C GLY A 187 6.82 -24.45 2.20
N GLY A 188 5.50 -24.43 2.20
CA GLY A 188 4.70 -23.38 1.61
C GLY A 188 3.41 -23.12 2.36
N ARG A 189 2.83 -21.97 2.13
CA ARG A 189 1.52 -21.58 2.65
C ARG A 189 0.79 -20.68 1.66
N VAL A 190 -0.52 -20.55 1.79
CA VAL A 190 -1.31 -19.54 1.08
C VAL A 190 -1.45 -18.32 1.99
N ASP A 191 -0.96 -17.18 1.54
CA ASP A 191 -1.18 -15.89 2.17
C ASP A 191 -2.25 -15.10 1.39
N VAL A 192 -2.74 -14.00 1.96
CA VAL A 192 -3.67 -13.08 1.28
C VAL A 192 -3.05 -11.70 1.20
N VAL A 193 -2.86 -11.20 -0.02
CA VAL A 193 -2.37 -9.85 -0.28
C VAL A 193 -3.48 -9.05 -0.95
N GLY A 194 -4.01 -8.08 -0.22
CA GLY A 194 -5.24 -7.41 -0.63
C GLY A 194 -6.45 -8.32 -0.50
N HIS A 195 -7.01 -8.76 -1.61
CA HIS A 195 -8.14 -9.70 -1.66
C HIS A 195 -7.77 -11.02 -2.35
N ASP A 196 -6.53 -11.15 -2.83
CA ASP A 196 -6.10 -12.26 -3.64
C ASP A 196 -5.31 -13.28 -2.81
N PRO A 197 -5.64 -14.56 -2.90
CA PRO A 197 -4.82 -15.62 -2.34
C PRO A 197 -3.54 -15.78 -3.17
N VAL A 198 -2.40 -15.84 -2.50
CA VAL A 198 -1.08 -15.88 -3.12
C VAL A 198 -0.22 -16.97 -2.52
N ALA A 199 0.68 -17.56 -3.32
CA ALA A 199 1.63 -18.53 -2.81
C ALA A 199 2.76 -17.83 -2.03
N THR A 200 3.09 -18.36 -0.87
CA THR A 200 4.29 -17.99 -0.12
C THR A 200 5.14 -19.23 0.10
N ILE A 201 6.28 -19.29 -0.59
CA ILE A 201 7.27 -20.36 -0.44
C ILE A 201 8.22 -19.97 0.68
N VAL A 202 8.56 -20.90 1.54
CA VAL A 202 9.40 -20.63 2.69
C VAL A 202 10.72 -21.39 2.59
N TYR A 203 11.80 -20.64 2.61
CA TYR A 203 13.16 -21.14 2.67
C TYR A 203 13.80 -20.79 4.01
N LYS A 204 14.87 -21.51 4.36
CA LYS A 204 15.75 -21.17 5.47
C LYS A 204 17.19 -20.99 5.00
N ARG A 205 17.86 -19.98 5.58
CA ARG A 205 19.30 -19.81 5.53
C ARG A 205 19.83 -19.85 6.97
N ALA A 206 20.49 -20.92 7.35
CA ALA A 206 20.86 -21.21 8.74
C ALA A 206 19.65 -21.13 9.69
N LYS A 207 19.60 -20.12 10.58
CA LYS A 207 18.50 -19.93 11.54
C LYS A 207 17.43 -18.95 11.02
N HIS A 208 17.69 -18.26 9.93
CA HIS A 208 16.83 -17.23 9.39
C HIS A 208 15.79 -17.82 8.43
N THR A 209 14.62 -17.24 8.44
CA THR A 209 13.52 -17.63 7.55
C THR A 209 13.41 -16.61 6.41
N ILE A 210 13.27 -17.09 5.19
CA ILE A 210 12.97 -16.28 4.00
C ILE A 210 11.58 -16.67 3.54
N SER A 211 10.65 -15.71 3.52
CA SER A 211 9.35 -15.89 2.89
C SER A 211 9.37 -15.27 1.50
N LEU A 212 9.12 -16.06 0.48
CA LEU A 212 9.01 -15.65 -0.91
C LEU A 212 7.54 -15.66 -1.32
N THR A 213 6.92 -14.50 -1.37
CA THR A 213 5.53 -14.32 -1.81
C THR A 213 5.49 -14.06 -3.29
N THR A 214 4.63 -14.77 -4.01
CA THR A 214 4.43 -14.61 -5.46
C THR A 214 3.15 -13.85 -5.74
N LEU A 215 3.22 -12.90 -6.63
CA LEU A 215 2.11 -12.05 -7.06
C LEU A 215 1.98 -12.13 -8.58
N PRO A 216 0.81 -11.79 -9.16
CA PRO A 216 0.68 -11.63 -10.60
C PRO A 216 1.72 -10.66 -11.16
N ALA A 217 2.18 -10.89 -12.38
CA ALA A 217 3.18 -10.07 -13.03
C ALA A 217 2.81 -8.57 -13.05
N GLY A 218 3.80 -7.70 -12.90
CA GLY A 218 3.63 -6.25 -12.89
C GLY A 218 3.40 -5.61 -11.52
N GLN A 219 3.42 -6.39 -10.44
CA GLN A 219 3.35 -5.90 -9.06
C GLN A 219 4.75 -5.93 -8.42
N SER A 220 5.62 -5.00 -8.78
CA SER A 220 6.93 -4.87 -8.14
C SER A 220 6.90 -3.85 -7.00
N VAL A 221 7.71 -4.07 -5.97
CA VAL A 221 7.95 -3.11 -4.89
C VAL A 221 9.42 -2.71 -4.91
N SER A 222 9.75 -1.55 -4.35
CA SER A 222 11.15 -1.14 -4.22
C SER A 222 11.85 -1.94 -3.13
N ASP A 223 13.12 -2.23 -3.32
CA ASP A 223 13.97 -2.79 -2.27
C ASP A 223 14.00 -1.83 -1.08
N GLN A 224 13.67 -2.32 0.10
CA GLN A 224 13.54 -1.51 1.31
C GLN A 224 13.65 -2.35 2.58
N THR A 225 13.75 -1.68 3.73
CA THR A 225 13.66 -2.34 5.03
C THR A 225 12.40 -1.87 5.75
N ILE A 226 11.54 -2.82 6.16
CA ILE A 226 10.30 -2.55 6.88
C ILE A 226 10.30 -3.35 8.18
N ALA A 227 10.09 -2.69 9.31
CA ALA A 227 10.02 -3.32 10.63
C ALA A 227 11.22 -4.22 10.96
N GLY A 228 12.42 -3.90 10.46
CA GLY A 228 13.65 -4.67 10.67
C GLY A 228 13.86 -5.83 9.69
N TYR A 229 12.94 -6.05 8.75
CA TYR A 229 13.06 -7.05 7.69
C TYR A 229 13.47 -6.40 6.38
N ASN A 230 14.41 -7.00 5.67
CA ASN A 230 14.79 -6.61 4.33
C ASN A 230 13.78 -7.20 3.33
N VAL A 231 13.33 -6.35 2.42
CA VAL A 231 12.39 -6.67 1.34
C VAL A 231 13.12 -6.52 0.02
N ARG A 232 13.05 -7.55 -0.81
CA ARG A 232 13.62 -7.55 -2.16
C ARG A 232 12.59 -8.05 -3.16
N SER A 233 12.50 -7.39 -4.31
CA SER A 233 11.51 -7.71 -5.33
C SER A 233 12.13 -7.85 -6.71
N TRP A 234 11.67 -8.85 -7.47
CA TRP A 234 12.00 -9.06 -8.87
C TRP A 234 10.80 -9.67 -9.60
N SER A 235 10.88 -9.77 -10.90
CA SER A 235 9.80 -10.35 -11.72
C SER A 235 10.38 -11.19 -12.85
N ASP A 236 9.63 -12.20 -13.26
CA ASP A 236 9.80 -12.90 -14.52
C ASP A 236 8.59 -12.63 -15.45
N ALA A 237 8.40 -13.46 -16.45
CA ALA A 237 7.30 -13.30 -17.41
C ALA A 237 5.91 -13.60 -16.83
N GLU A 238 5.83 -14.41 -15.77
CA GLU A 238 4.57 -14.93 -15.20
C GLU A 238 4.26 -14.30 -13.83
N PHE A 239 5.30 -14.05 -13.02
CA PHE A 239 5.14 -13.64 -11.63
C PHE A 239 6.02 -12.45 -11.25
N SER A 240 5.54 -11.73 -10.25
CA SER A 240 6.35 -10.84 -9.42
C SER A 240 6.62 -11.52 -8.08
N TYR A 241 7.85 -11.47 -7.64
CA TYR A 241 8.33 -12.11 -6.41
C TYR A 241 8.73 -11.06 -5.39
N ILE A 242 8.34 -11.29 -4.14
CA ILE A 242 8.74 -10.46 -3.01
C ILE A 242 9.32 -11.36 -1.93
N ALA A 243 10.63 -11.27 -1.72
CA ALA A 243 11.34 -11.96 -0.65
C ALA A 243 11.44 -11.07 0.59
N VAL A 244 11.13 -11.63 1.75
CA VAL A 244 11.23 -10.95 3.05
C VAL A 244 12.01 -11.81 4.02
N SER A 245 13.00 -11.21 4.68
CA SER A 245 13.82 -11.86 5.70
C SER A 245 14.56 -10.85 6.57
N ASP A 246 15.07 -11.32 7.72
CA ASP A 246 15.98 -10.59 8.61
C ASP A 246 17.47 -10.75 8.25
N ILE A 247 17.79 -11.50 7.16
CA ILE A 247 19.17 -11.63 6.67
C ILE A 247 19.67 -10.34 6.01
N PRO A 248 21.00 -10.13 5.89
CA PRO A 248 21.56 -9.00 5.16
C PRO A 248 21.02 -8.88 3.74
N ALA A 249 20.89 -7.66 3.23
CA ALA A 249 20.37 -7.40 1.88
C ALA A 249 21.20 -8.09 0.78
N GLU A 250 22.49 -8.25 0.99
CA GLU A 250 23.41 -8.96 0.07
C GLU A 250 23.11 -10.46 -0.02
N ASP A 251 22.76 -11.07 1.11
CA ASP A 251 22.32 -12.47 1.17
C ASP A 251 20.98 -12.67 0.49
N LEU A 252 20.06 -11.70 0.67
CA LEU A 252 18.76 -11.72 -0.02
C LEU A 252 18.93 -11.52 -1.53
N ALA A 253 19.92 -10.71 -1.98
CA ALA A 253 20.29 -10.60 -3.38
C ALA A 253 20.90 -11.90 -3.94
N SER A 254 21.62 -12.64 -3.11
CA SER A 254 22.16 -13.94 -3.49
C SER A 254 21.04 -14.99 -3.62
N PHE A 255 20.03 -14.91 -2.77
CA PHE A 255 18.82 -15.72 -2.85
C PHE A 255 18.05 -15.47 -4.15
N GLU A 256 17.82 -14.21 -4.53
CA GLU A 256 17.17 -13.85 -5.81
C GLU A 256 17.88 -14.47 -7.00
N ARG A 257 19.21 -14.33 -7.07
CA ARG A 257 20.00 -14.91 -8.17
C ARG A 257 19.87 -16.43 -8.23
N ALA A 258 20.03 -17.10 -7.08
CA ALA A 258 19.89 -18.55 -6.99
C ALA A 258 18.48 -19.01 -7.39
N PHE A 259 17.44 -18.28 -6.98
CA PHE A 259 16.06 -18.59 -7.32
C PHE A 259 15.81 -18.43 -8.82
N SER A 260 16.24 -17.32 -9.43
CA SER A 260 16.07 -17.03 -10.85
C SER A 260 16.79 -18.05 -11.73
N GLU A 261 18.01 -18.42 -11.36
CA GLU A 261 18.77 -19.47 -12.07
C GLU A 261 18.10 -20.85 -11.94
N GLY A 262 17.65 -21.19 -10.72
CA GLY A 262 16.99 -22.47 -10.46
C GLY A 262 15.60 -22.60 -11.10
N SER A 263 14.89 -21.49 -11.29
CA SER A 263 13.59 -21.46 -11.97
C SER A 263 13.70 -21.60 -13.50
N THR A 264 14.84 -21.19 -14.07
CA THR A 264 15.09 -21.25 -15.52
C THR A 264 15.68 -22.59 -15.96
N ALA A 265 16.21 -23.39 -15.02
CA ALA A 265 16.80 -24.69 -15.33
C ALA A 265 15.71 -25.66 -15.82
N PRO A 266 15.89 -26.32 -16.98
CA PRO A 266 14.92 -27.31 -17.48
C PRO A 266 14.79 -28.45 -16.46
N GLU A 267 13.56 -28.85 -16.14
CA GLU A 267 13.32 -30.04 -15.32
C GLU A 267 13.96 -31.25 -16.01
N ILE A 268 15.10 -31.71 -15.48
CA ILE A 268 15.67 -32.99 -15.90
C ILE A 268 14.72 -34.06 -15.38
N LYS A 269 14.04 -34.72 -16.31
CA LYS A 269 13.06 -35.77 -16.12
C LYS A 269 13.74 -37.05 -15.63
#